data_1e2455d9b79f5b393748a24a4e7dfa4c
#
_entry.id   1e2455d9b79f5b393748a24a4e7dfa4c
#
_cell.length_a   1.000
_cell.length_b   1.000
_cell.length_c   1.000
_cell.angle_alpha   90.00
_cell.angle_beta   90.00
_cell.angle_gamma   90.00
#
_symmetry.space_group_name_H-M   'P 1'
#
loop_
_entity.id
_entity.type
_entity.pdbx_description
1 polymer ?
#
loop_
_entity_poly.entity_id
_entity_poly.type
_entity_poly.pdbx_seq_one_letter_code
_entity_poly.pdbx_strand_id
1 'polypeptide(L)'
;CWALDLPWLDIVAGLRTFNNDIKGAPARFNQMTYRGATVVADYGHNPHAMRALVAAFDAMPSSTSTRRTVVISGAGDRRDEDLRELTRVLGAAFDNVVLYEDACQRGRADGEVIGLLREGLEGAQRASHVEEIRGEFIAIDRGLQMLNPGDQCLVLVDQVHEALEHLARRVAEG
;
A
#
# COMPACT_ATOMS: atom_id res chain seq x y z
N CYS A 1 -25.67 -0.83 -11.14
CA CYS A 1 -26.65 0.27 -11.20
C CYS A 1 -27.52 0.18 -12.48
N TRP A 2 -26.93 0.06 -13.66
CA TRP A 2 -27.70 -0.08 -14.91
C TRP A 2 -28.59 -1.32 -14.94
N ALA A 3 -28.10 -2.44 -14.44
CA ALA A 3 -28.86 -3.69 -14.34
C ALA A 3 -30.03 -3.64 -13.32
N LEU A 4 -30.13 -2.56 -12.57
CA LEU A 4 -31.18 -2.31 -11.57
C LEU A 4 -32.12 -1.17 -12.01
N ASP A 5 -32.05 -0.76 -13.29
CA ASP A 5 -32.86 0.32 -13.87
C ASP A 5 -32.89 1.64 -13.07
N LEU A 6 -31.78 1.93 -12.37
CA LEU A 6 -31.65 3.19 -11.64
C LEU A 6 -31.52 4.37 -12.63
N PRO A 7 -32.20 5.50 -12.38
CA PRO A 7 -32.08 6.68 -13.20
C PRO A 7 -30.61 7.17 -13.25
N TRP A 8 -30.15 7.57 -14.43
CA TRP A 8 -28.78 8.06 -14.63
C TRP A 8 -28.38 9.19 -13.69
N LEU A 9 -29.31 10.11 -13.42
CA LEU A 9 -29.07 11.23 -12.50
C LEU A 9 -28.79 10.75 -11.06
N ASP A 10 -29.49 9.72 -10.61
CA ASP A 10 -29.28 9.15 -9.28
C ASP A 10 -27.93 8.41 -9.19
N ILE A 11 -27.53 7.72 -10.26
CA ILE A 11 -26.21 7.09 -10.36
C ILE A 11 -25.11 8.16 -10.27
N VAL A 12 -25.24 9.24 -11.03
CA VAL A 12 -24.27 10.35 -11.02
C VAL A 12 -24.25 11.06 -9.66
N ALA A 13 -25.40 11.28 -9.04
CA ALA A 13 -25.48 11.88 -7.70
C ALA A 13 -24.78 10.99 -6.66
N GLY A 14 -25.04 9.68 -6.68
CA GLY A 14 -24.38 8.72 -5.80
C GLY A 14 -22.85 8.68 -5.98
N LEU A 15 -22.37 8.73 -7.23
CA LEU A 15 -20.94 8.77 -7.52
C LEU A 15 -20.28 10.08 -7.05
N ARG A 16 -20.99 11.21 -7.16
CA ARG A 16 -20.48 12.53 -6.71
C ARG A 16 -20.44 12.68 -5.19
N THR A 17 -21.31 11.97 -4.48
CA THR A 17 -21.37 11.98 -3.01
C THR A 17 -20.58 10.83 -2.37
N PHE A 18 -20.02 9.92 -3.18
CA PHE A 18 -19.18 8.85 -2.68
C PHE A 18 -17.91 9.44 -2.05
N ASN A 19 -17.71 9.14 -0.78
CA ASN A 19 -16.50 9.50 -0.06
C ASN A 19 -15.62 8.28 0.12
N ASN A 20 -14.42 8.31 -0.46
CA ASN A 20 -13.44 7.23 -0.36
C ASN A 20 -12.60 7.39 0.91
N ASP A 21 -13.27 7.43 2.07
CA ASP A 21 -12.61 7.47 3.37
C ASP A 21 -12.51 6.07 4.01
N ILE A 22 -11.83 6.01 5.15
CA ILE A 22 -11.63 4.77 5.92
C ILE A 22 -12.93 4.15 6.44
N LYS A 23 -14.05 4.91 6.48
CA LYS A 23 -15.37 4.42 6.93
C LYS A 23 -16.19 3.91 5.76
N GLY A 24 -16.20 4.65 4.65
CA GLY A 24 -17.00 4.33 3.47
C GLY A 24 -16.43 3.20 2.61
N ALA A 25 -15.10 3.15 2.48
CA ALA A 25 -14.39 2.15 1.68
C ALA A 25 -13.04 1.81 2.33
N PRO A 26 -13.01 1.04 3.42
CA PRO A 26 -11.79 0.75 4.16
C PRO A 26 -10.76 0.03 3.30
N ALA A 27 -9.52 0.50 3.35
CA ALA A 27 -8.37 0.02 2.58
C ALA A 27 -8.66 -0.09 1.06
N ARG A 28 -9.25 0.96 0.51
CA ARG A 28 -9.44 1.14 -0.92
C ARG A 28 -8.92 2.51 -1.34
N PHE A 29 -7.59 2.61 -1.46
CA PHE A 29 -6.89 3.86 -1.79
C PHE A 29 -7.25 5.00 -0.82
N ASN A 30 -7.29 4.72 0.49
CA ASN A 30 -7.59 5.74 1.50
C ASN A 30 -6.41 6.68 1.67
N GLN A 31 -6.58 7.93 1.27
CA GLN A 31 -5.53 8.94 1.31
C GLN A 31 -5.59 9.73 2.62
N MET A 32 -4.45 9.93 3.25
CA MET A 32 -4.25 10.67 4.49
C MET A 32 -3.02 11.58 4.36
N THR A 33 -2.93 12.61 5.20
CA THR A 33 -1.74 13.45 5.29
C THR A 33 -1.04 13.21 6.63
N TYR A 34 0.24 12.91 6.58
CA TYR A 34 1.09 12.72 7.76
C TYR A 34 2.32 13.62 7.67
N ARG A 35 2.45 14.62 8.55
CA ARG A 35 3.57 15.58 8.59
C ARG A 35 3.89 16.23 7.24
N GLY A 36 2.87 16.52 6.43
CA GLY A 36 3.02 17.08 5.09
C GLY A 36 3.37 16.07 4.00
N ALA A 37 3.48 14.78 4.30
CA ALA A 37 3.58 13.70 3.33
C ALA A 37 2.20 13.12 3.03
N THR A 38 2.04 12.55 1.84
CA THR A 38 0.83 11.82 1.45
C THR A 38 0.98 10.34 1.76
N VAL A 39 0.06 9.79 2.55
CA VAL A 39 -0.01 8.36 2.87
C VAL A 39 -1.27 7.77 2.26
N VAL A 40 -1.13 6.66 1.55
CA VAL A 40 -2.23 5.90 0.95
C VAL A 40 -2.26 4.51 1.57
N ALA A 41 -3.41 4.10 2.11
CA ALA A 41 -3.65 2.74 2.57
C ALA A 41 -4.52 1.97 1.56
N ASP A 42 -4.09 0.77 1.18
CA ASP A 42 -4.80 -0.11 0.26
C ASP A 42 -4.65 -1.58 0.67
N TYR A 43 -5.61 -2.42 0.30
CA TYR A 43 -5.60 -3.87 0.52
C TYR A 43 -5.18 -4.64 -0.75
N GLY A 44 -4.60 -3.98 -1.73
CA GLY A 44 -4.12 -4.62 -2.95
C GLY A 44 -3.07 -5.71 -2.66
N HIS A 45 -3.27 -6.91 -3.18
CA HIS A 45 -2.35 -8.04 -2.96
C HIS A 45 -2.21 -8.93 -4.21
N ASN A 46 -2.31 -8.32 -5.38
CA ASN A 46 -2.08 -9.00 -6.66
C ASN A 46 -1.36 -8.07 -7.64
N PRO A 47 -0.66 -8.59 -8.66
CA PRO A 47 0.14 -7.79 -9.57
C PRO A 47 -0.65 -6.72 -10.35
N HIS A 48 -1.93 -6.96 -10.66
CA HIS A 48 -2.78 -5.97 -11.32
C HIS A 48 -3.08 -4.77 -10.42
N ALA A 49 -3.38 -5.02 -9.14
CA ALA A 49 -3.56 -3.96 -8.15
C ALA A 49 -2.27 -3.14 -7.99
N MET A 50 -1.10 -3.78 -7.93
CA MET A 50 0.18 -3.07 -7.83
C MET A 50 0.40 -2.13 -9.02
N ARG A 51 0.16 -2.57 -10.25
CA ARG A 51 0.27 -1.71 -11.43
C ARG A 51 -0.70 -0.54 -11.40
N ALA A 52 -1.94 -0.77 -10.96
CA ALA A 52 -2.94 0.29 -10.82
C ALA A 52 -2.55 1.32 -9.73
N LEU A 53 -2.03 0.85 -8.59
CA LEU A 53 -1.53 1.71 -7.52
C LEU A 53 -0.32 2.54 -7.97
N VAL A 54 0.64 1.93 -8.67
CA VAL A 54 1.79 2.64 -9.25
C VAL A 54 1.31 3.73 -10.21
N ALA A 55 0.40 3.41 -11.14
CA ALA A 55 -0.15 4.39 -12.07
C ALA A 55 -0.89 5.54 -11.35
N ALA A 56 -1.59 5.25 -10.25
CA ALA A 56 -2.21 6.28 -9.43
C ALA A 56 -1.17 7.19 -8.76
N PHE A 57 -0.09 6.63 -8.21
CA PHE A 57 1.02 7.40 -7.64
C PHE A 57 1.75 8.25 -8.68
N ASP A 58 1.89 7.76 -9.93
CA ASP A 58 2.49 8.51 -11.03
C ASP A 58 1.63 9.70 -11.46
N ALA A 59 0.31 9.61 -11.28
CA ALA A 59 -0.62 10.70 -11.54
C ALA A 59 -0.74 11.72 -10.40
N MET A 60 -0.20 11.42 -9.20
CA MET A 60 -0.21 12.35 -8.07
C MET A 60 0.78 13.50 -8.26
N PRO A 61 0.48 14.70 -7.70
CA PRO A 61 1.45 15.79 -7.67
C PRO A 61 2.76 15.34 -7.01
N SER A 62 3.87 15.56 -7.69
CA SER A 62 5.20 15.21 -7.21
C SER A 62 6.24 16.21 -7.70
N SER A 63 7.37 16.28 -7.02
CA SER A 63 8.56 17.05 -7.42
C SER A 63 9.73 16.10 -7.67
N THR A 64 10.83 16.62 -8.19
CA THR A 64 12.07 15.85 -8.39
C THR A 64 12.68 15.35 -7.08
N SER A 65 12.34 15.97 -5.95
CA SER A 65 12.78 15.57 -4.60
C SER A 65 11.82 14.62 -3.89
N THR A 66 10.61 14.40 -4.42
CA THR A 66 9.62 13.49 -3.81
C THR A 66 10.16 12.07 -3.76
N ARG A 67 10.28 11.52 -2.55
CA ARG A 67 10.59 10.11 -2.32
C ARG A 67 9.31 9.31 -2.13
N ARG A 68 9.35 8.07 -2.62
CA ARG A 68 8.25 7.13 -2.47
C ARG A 68 8.65 5.97 -1.59
N THR A 69 7.87 5.71 -0.57
CA THR A 69 8.04 4.57 0.34
C THR A 69 6.87 3.61 0.18
N VAL A 70 7.11 2.31 0.17
CA VAL A 70 6.06 1.30 0.23
C VAL A 70 6.30 0.37 1.41
N VAL A 71 5.22 0.06 2.13
CA VAL A 71 5.16 -0.95 3.19
C VAL A 71 4.30 -2.09 2.68
N ILE A 72 4.86 -3.29 2.57
CA ILE A 72 4.20 -4.43 1.93
C ILE A 72 4.49 -5.75 2.63
N SER A 73 3.46 -6.60 2.72
CA SER A 73 3.56 -8.03 2.96
C SER A 73 2.98 -8.83 1.79
N GLY A 74 3.12 -10.13 1.83
CA GLY A 74 2.52 -11.06 0.89
C GLY A 74 1.55 -12.01 1.56
N ALA A 75 0.47 -12.36 0.88
CA ALA A 75 -0.43 -13.41 1.32
C ALA A 75 0.16 -14.79 0.97
N GLY A 76 0.51 -15.59 1.97
CA GLY A 76 1.21 -16.87 1.78
C GLY A 76 0.45 -17.93 0.97
N ASP A 77 -0.86 -17.77 0.77
CA ASP A 77 -1.68 -18.59 -0.11
C ASP A 77 -1.56 -18.25 -1.60
N ARG A 78 -0.73 -17.25 -1.96
CA ARG A 78 -0.44 -16.86 -3.34
C ARG A 78 0.68 -17.71 -3.94
N ARG A 79 0.72 -17.77 -5.29
CA ARG A 79 1.82 -18.43 -6.00
C ARG A 79 3.12 -17.65 -5.83
N ASP A 80 4.23 -18.33 -5.81
CA ASP A 80 5.56 -17.72 -5.67
C ASP A 80 5.81 -16.61 -6.69
N GLU A 81 5.46 -16.85 -7.95
CA GLU A 81 5.66 -15.88 -9.02
C GLU A 81 4.80 -14.62 -8.83
N ASP A 82 3.57 -14.77 -8.29
CA ASP A 82 2.73 -13.62 -7.98
C ASP A 82 3.36 -12.78 -6.86
N LEU A 83 3.94 -13.41 -5.82
CA LEU A 83 4.64 -12.71 -4.73
C LEU A 83 5.87 -11.97 -5.25
N ARG A 84 6.70 -12.59 -6.09
CA ARG A 84 7.85 -11.93 -6.73
C ARG A 84 7.42 -10.76 -7.61
N GLU A 85 6.34 -10.93 -8.37
CA GLU A 85 5.83 -9.89 -9.28
C GLU A 85 5.29 -8.66 -8.52
N LEU A 86 4.72 -8.82 -7.32
CA LEU A 86 4.30 -7.68 -6.49
C LEU A 86 5.47 -6.71 -6.29
N THR A 87 6.58 -7.21 -5.79
CA THR A 87 7.75 -6.39 -5.45
C THR A 87 8.58 -6.01 -6.66
N ARG A 88 8.56 -6.78 -7.75
CA ARG A 88 9.15 -6.38 -9.04
C ARG A 88 8.49 -5.10 -9.56
N VAL A 89 7.16 -5.02 -9.52
CA VAL A 89 6.40 -3.83 -9.92
C VAL A 89 6.70 -2.64 -8.99
N LEU A 90 6.68 -2.87 -7.68
CA LEU A 90 6.89 -1.82 -6.69
C LEU A 90 8.34 -1.34 -6.66
N GLY A 91 9.33 -2.22 -6.81
CA GLY A 91 10.75 -1.88 -6.83
C GLY A 91 11.16 -0.97 -8.00
N ALA A 92 10.38 -0.98 -9.08
CA ALA A 92 10.57 -0.05 -10.21
C ALA A 92 9.97 1.34 -9.95
N ALA A 93 9.07 1.50 -8.96
CA ALA A 93 8.28 2.70 -8.73
C ALA A 93 8.53 3.41 -7.39
N PHE A 94 9.11 2.71 -6.40
CA PHE A 94 9.34 3.21 -5.04
C PHE A 94 10.82 3.20 -4.70
N ASP A 95 11.25 4.22 -3.95
CA ASP A 95 12.66 4.41 -3.52
C ASP A 95 13.00 3.56 -2.30
N ASN A 96 12.06 3.48 -1.34
CA ASN A 96 12.18 2.71 -0.11
C ASN A 96 11.12 1.60 -0.06
N VAL A 97 11.52 0.42 0.31
CA VAL A 97 10.63 -0.75 0.46
C VAL A 97 10.79 -1.33 1.84
N VAL A 98 9.71 -1.35 2.61
CA VAL A 98 9.64 -2.02 3.90
C VAL A 98 8.81 -3.30 3.70
N LEU A 99 9.50 -4.43 3.69
CA LEU A 99 8.88 -5.74 3.65
C LEU A 99 8.48 -6.13 5.06
N TYR A 100 7.26 -6.61 5.26
CA TYR A 100 6.89 -7.14 6.56
C TYR A 100 6.29 -8.54 6.49
N GLU A 101 6.40 -9.26 7.58
CA GLU A 101 5.82 -10.56 7.82
C GLU A 101 5.12 -10.54 9.16
N ASP A 102 3.89 -11.03 9.20
CA ASP A 102 3.13 -11.14 10.45
C ASP A 102 3.05 -12.59 10.93
N ALA A 103 2.35 -12.83 12.04
CA ALA A 103 2.29 -14.14 12.70
C ALA A 103 1.60 -15.23 11.85
N CYS A 104 0.69 -14.85 10.94
CA CYS A 104 -0.06 -15.79 10.11
C CYS A 104 0.50 -15.85 8.68
N GLN A 105 1.29 -16.90 8.37
CA GLN A 105 1.87 -17.10 7.06
C GLN A 105 0.98 -17.92 6.09
N ARG A 106 -0.27 -18.18 6.45
CA ARG A 106 -1.25 -18.93 5.62
C ARG A 106 -0.68 -20.24 5.05
N GLY A 107 0.02 -21.00 5.91
CA GLY A 107 0.55 -22.32 5.58
C GLY A 107 2.00 -22.36 5.07
N ARG A 108 2.67 -21.22 4.92
CA ARG A 108 4.10 -21.14 4.63
C ARG A 108 4.94 -21.05 5.91
N ALA A 109 6.22 -21.41 5.80
CA ALA A 109 7.16 -21.23 6.89
C ALA A 109 7.51 -19.75 7.12
N ASP A 110 7.90 -19.42 8.35
CA ASP A 110 8.43 -18.08 8.68
C ASP A 110 9.62 -17.74 7.78
N GLY A 111 9.62 -16.56 7.20
CA GLY A 111 10.65 -16.06 6.28
C GLY A 111 10.47 -16.48 4.82
N GLU A 112 9.59 -17.40 4.51
CA GLU A 112 9.38 -17.87 3.13
C GLU A 112 8.74 -16.79 2.26
N VAL A 113 7.68 -16.14 2.76
CA VAL A 113 6.99 -15.07 2.03
C VAL A 113 7.91 -13.87 1.82
N ILE A 114 8.59 -13.44 2.89
CA ILE A 114 9.48 -12.29 2.80
C ILE A 114 10.69 -12.56 1.89
N GLY A 115 11.16 -13.81 1.84
CA GLY A 115 12.19 -14.25 0.91
C GLY A 115 11.76 -14.10 -0.56
N LEU A 116 10.55 -14.52 -0.90
CA LEU A 116 9.98 -14.37 -2.25
C LEU A 116 9.77 -12.91 -2.64
N LEU A 117 9.30 -12.08 -1.70
CA LEU A 117 9.17 -10.64 -1.92
C LEU A 117 10.54 -9.99 -2.16
N ARG A 118 11.57 -10.39 -1.43
CA ARG A 118 12.95 -9.90 -1.63
C ARG A 118 13.52 -10.32 -2.98
N GLU A 119 13.30 -11.57 -3.39
CA GLU A 119 13.70 -12.05 -4.73
C GLU A 119 13.09 -11.20 -5.85
N GLY A 120 11.84 -10.74 -5.69
CA GLY A 120 11.20 -9.85 -6.66
C GLY A 120 11.83 -8.46 -6.77
N LEU A 121 12.59 -8.03 -5.75
CA LEU A 121 13.35 -6.76 -5.77
C LEU A 121 14.73 -6.90 -6.40
N GLU A 122 15.19 -8.10 -6.70
CA GLU A 122 16.49 -8.30 -7.35
C GLU A 122 16.55 -7.57 -8.69
N GLY A 123 17.56 -6.71 -8.86
CA GLY A 123 17.72 -5.88 -10.04
C GLY A 123 16.75 -4.69 -10.14
N ALA A 124 16.01 -4.38 -9.08
CA ALA A 124 15.15 -3.20 -9.03
C ALA A 124 15.94 -1.92 -9.32
N GLN A 125 15.42 -1.09 -10.24
CA GLN A 125 16.15 0.10 -10.69
C GLN A 125 15.96 1.30 -9.75
N ARG A 126 14.84 1.37 -9.04
CA ARG A 126 14.49 2.51 -8.18
C ARG A 126 14.62 2.19 -6.69
N ALA A 127 14.24 1.01 -6.24
CA ALA A 127 14.35 0.62 -4.85
C ALA A 127 15.81 0.58 -4.40
N SER A 128 16.24 1.62 -3.72
CA SER A 128 17.62 1.78 -3.22
C SER A 128 17.78 1.44 -1.74
N HIS A 129 16.67 1.32 -1.04
CA HIS A 129 16.62 0.98 0.38
C HIS A 129 15.53 -0.05 0.65
N VAL A 130 15.91 -1.18 1.23
CA VAL A 130 15.00 -2.30 1.56
C VAL A 130 15.22 -2.69 3.01
N GLU A 131 14.16 -2.74 3.78
CA GLU A 131 14.15 -3.21 5.18
C GLU A 131 13.16 -4.37 5.34
N GLU A 132 13.49 -5.31 6.22
CA GLU A 132 12.61 -6.43 6.59
C GLU A 132 12.23 -6.30 8.05
N ILE A 133 10.93 -6.33 8.34
CA ILE A 133 10.41 -6.07 9.69
C ILE A 133 9.37 -7.15 10.03
N ARG A 134 9.41 -7.63 11.26
CA ARG A 134 8.36 -8.50 11.77
C ARG A 134 7.28 -7.69 12.47
N GLY A 135 6.05 -7.84 11.99
CA GLY A 135 4.85 -7.16 12.50
C GLY A 135 4.42 -5.96 11.67
N GLU A 136 3.14 -5.97 11.28
CA GLU A 136 2.53 -4.96 10.39
C GLU A 136 2.64 -3.54 10.95
N PHE A 137 2.26 -3.35 12.22
CA PHE A 137 2.23 -2.00 12.82
C PHE A 137 3.63 -1.40 12.99
N ILE A 138 4.64 -2.24 13.28
CA ILE A 138 6.03 -1.80 13.39
C ILE A 138 6.55 -1.38 12.01
N ALA A 139 6.19 -2.13 10.97
CA ALA A 139 6.55 -1.80 9.60
C ALA A 139 5.86 -0.51 9.12
N ILE A 140 4.58 -0.31 9.46
CA ILE A 140 3.86 0.94 9.20
C ILE A 140 4.57 2.11 9.87
N ASP A 141 4.88 2.01 11.16
CA ASP A 141 5.59 3.05 11.91
C ASP A 141 6.95 3.35 11.27
N ARG A 142 7.66 2.33 10.83
CA ARG A 142 8.95 2.50 10.15
C ARG A 142 8.79 3.23 8.81
N GLY A 143 7.81 2.85 8.00
CA GLY A 143 7.49 3.54 6.75
C GLY A 143 7.17 5.02 6.97
N LEU A 144 6.36 5.34 7.99
CA LEU A 144 6.03 6.72 8.35
C LEU A 144 7.24 7.53 8.84
N GLN A 145 8.18 6.92 9.57
CA GLN A 145 9.41 7.57 10.05
C GLN A 145 10.36 7.98 8.92
N MET A 146 10.28 7.33 7.76
CA MET A 146 11.10 7.64 6.59
C MET A 146 10.63 8.87 5.81
N LEU A 147 9.43 9.39 6.12
CA LEU A 147 8.79 10.42 5.31
C LEU A 147 9.22 11.83 5.71
N ASN A 148 9.49 12.64 4.71
CA ASN A 148 9.61 14.09 4.81
C ASN A 148 8.39 14.78 4.19
N PRO A 149 8.14 16.06 4.49
CA PRO A 149 7.07 16.80 3.83
C PRO A 149 7.21 16.75 2.30
N GLY A 150 6.12 16.42 1.61
CA GLY A 150 6.07 16.25 0.16
C GLY A 150 6.36 14.83 -0.34
N ASP A 151 6.78 13.92 0.54
CA ASP A 151 6.96 12.50 0.19
C ASP A 151 5.62 11.76 0.05
N GLN A 152 5.67 10.58 -0.53
CA GLN A 152 4.52 9.71 -0.76
C GLN A 152 4.78 8.33 -0.14
N CYS A 153 3.78 7.77 0.52
CA CYS A 153 3.85 6.43 1.11
C CYS A 153 2.65 5.60 0.71
N LEU A 154 2.90 4.38 0.26
CA LEU A 154 1.89 3.34 0.07
C LEU A 154 2.01 2.33 1.21
N VAL A 155 0.92 2.12 1.93
CA VAL A 155 0.82 1.09 2.96
C VAL A 155 -0.16 0.03 2.48
N LEU A 156 0.36 -1.15 2.17
CA LEU A 156 -0.45 -2.31 1.81
C LEU A 156 -0.76 -3.07 3.09
N VAL A 157 -2.01 -2.95 3.54
CA VAL A 157 -2.47 -3.46 4.83
C VAL A 157 -2.98 -4.90 4.73
N ASP A 158 -2.70 -5.73 5.74
CA ASP A 158 -3.26 -7.08 5.89
C ASP A 158 -4.41 -7.09 6.93
N GLN A 159 -4.19 -6.54 8.10
CA GLN A 159 -5.19 -6.38 9.16
C GLN A 159 -5.95 -5.05 8.96
N VAL A 160 -6.92 -5.05 8.02
CA VAL A 160 -7.52 -3.83 7.47
C VAL A 160 -8.01 -2.84 8.54
N HIS A 161 -8.83 -3.29 9.50
CA HIS A 161 -9.42 -2.38 10.49
C HIS A 161 -8.38 -1.86 11.47
N GLU A 162 -7.59 -2.75 12.01
CA GLU A 162 -6.55 -2.46 13.00
C GLU A 162 -5.45 -1.57 12.41
N ALA A 163 -5.04 -1.84 11.17
CA ALA A 163 -4.04 -1.02 10.47
C ALA A 163 -4.56 0.39 10.14
N LEU A 164 -5.81 0.51 9.73
CA LEU A 164 -6.42 1.83 9.48
C LEU A 164 -6.59 2.63 10.77
N GLU A 165 -6.98 1.99 11.87
CA GLU A 165 -7.04 2.63 13.19
C GLU A 165 -5.65 3.07 13.66
N HIS A 166 -4.63 2.23 13.44
CA HIS A 166 -3.24 2.55 13.77
C HIS A 166 -2.77 3.77 12.96
N LEU A 167 -2.97 3.77 11.65
CA LEU A 167 -2.65 4.89 10.77
C LEU A 167 -3.38 6.18 11.19
N ALA A 168 -4.68 6.10 11.49
CA ALA A 168 -5.46 7.25 11.92
C ALA A 168 -4.91 7.87 13.22
N ARG A 169 -4.48 7.05 14.19
CA ARG A 169 -3.82 7.53 15.42
C ARG A 169 -2.50 8.25 15.09
N ARG A 170 -1.64 7.63 14.26
CA ARG A 170 -0.35 8.23 13.86
C ARG A 170 -0.54 9.56 13.14
N VAL A 171 -1.53 9.65 12.25
CA VAL A 171 -1.88 10.89 11.56
C VAL A 171 -2.36 11.97 12.53
N ALA A 172 -3.10 11.62 13.57
CA ALA A 172 -3.55 12.56 14.59
C ALA A 172 -2.45 13.05 15.54
N GLU A 173 -1.38 12.26 15.71
CA GLU A 173 -0.21 12.57 16.56
C GLU A 173 0.86 13.41 15.81
N GLY A 174 0.81 13.45 14.48
CA GLY A 174 1.83 14.08 13.63
C GLY A 174 1.41 15.36 13.01
#